data_b63b53947d60b6b2b7097462c68bece1
#
_entry.id   b63b53947d60b6b2b7097462c68bece1
#
_cell.length_a   1.000
_cell.length_b   1.000
_cell.length_c   1.000
_cell.angle_alpha   90.00
_cell.angle_beta   90.00
_cell.angle_gamma   90.00
#
_symmetry.space_group_name_H-M   'P 1'
#
loop_
_entity.id
_entity.type
_entity.pdbx_description
1 polymer ?
#
loop_
_entity_poly.entity_id
_entity_poly.type
_entity_poly.pdbx_seq_one_letter_code
_entity_poly.pdbx_strand_id
1 'polypeptide(L)'
;MASRMGPRRSDWALPTGLIALSVVPALAGTVRLTELARGAVITAANERFFAMPLPVVLHLLTVIPFSMLGALQFAPSFRERHRMWHRRAGRVLMACGLIAALTALWMTLAYPWPVGDGEALYLERLVFGSAMLLSLVMAIDAIRRRKFAAHGRWMIRAYAIGMGAGTQVLTHLPYYLLVGRPDESSRAVLMGAGWVINAGVAEWIIRRSSTPRAMVFPTPASS
;
A
#
# COMPACT_ATOMS: atom_id res chain seq x y z
N MET A 1 -35.79 1.61 -20.34
CA MET A 1 -35.69 0.82 -19.09
C MET A 1 -34.24 0.30 -18.98
N ALA A 2 -33.33 1.03 -18.35
CA ALA A 2 -31.92 0.62 -18.24
C ALA A 2 -31.82 -0.44 -17.12
N SER A 3 -31.45 -1.66 -17.47
CA SER A 3 -31.20 -2.74 -16.53
C SER A 3 -30.08 -2.34 -15.58
N ARG A 4 -30.38 -2.14 -14.31
CA ARG A 4 -29.39 -1.98 -13.23
C ARG A 4 -28.66 -3.32 -13.09
N MET A 5 -27.58 -3.48 -13.84
CA MET A 5 -26.67 -4.60 -13.62
C MET A 5 -26.13 -4.49 -12.19
N GLY A 6 -26.48 -5.45 -11.36
CA GLY A 6 -25.94 -5.58 -9.99
C GLY A 6 -24.41 -5.71 -10.00
N PRO A 7 -23.74 -5.51 -8.87
CA PRO A 7 -22.27 -5.60 -8.80
C PRO A 7 -21.84 -7.00 -9.26
N ARG A 8 -20.97 -7.03 -10.29
CA ARG A 8 -20.37 -8.30 -10.74
C ARG A 8 -19.45 -8.81 -9.61
N ARG A 9 -19.50 -10.11 -9.31
CA ARG A 9 -18.62 -10.76 -8.32
C ARG A 9 -17.15 -10.41 -8.53
N SER A 10 -16.73 -10.18 -9.76
CA SER A 10 -15.38 -9.77 -10.15
C SER A 10 -14.98 -8.39 -9.62
N ASP A 11 -15.92 -7.47 -9.33
CA ASP A 11 -15.62 -6.11 -8.87
C ASP A 11 -15.10 -6.06 -7.42
N TRP A 12 -15.39 -7.10 -6.63
CA TRP A 12 -14.98 -7.21 -5.24
C TRP A 12 -13.72 -8.08 -5.03
N ALA A 13 -13.32 -8.85 -6.04
CA ALA A 13 -12.16 -9.74 -5.91
C ALA A 13 -10.88 -8.97 -5.55
N LEU A 14 -10.60 -7.87 -6.25
CA LEU A 14 -9.42 -7.03 -5.98
C LEU A 14 -9.47 -6.37 -4.60
N PRO A 15 -10.53 -5.64 -4.21
CA PRO A 15 -10.62 -5.07 -2.86
C PRO A 15 -10.49 -6.12 -1.75
N THR A 16 -11.17 -7.27 -1.89
CA THR A 16 -11.09 -8.37 -0.91
C THR A 16 -9.67 -8.91 -0.79
N GLY A 17 -8.98 -9.14 -1.92
CA GLY A 17 -7.59 -9.59 -1.91
C GLY A 17 -6.65 -8.57 -1.25
N LEU A 18 -6.84 -7.28 -1.51
CA LEU A 18 -6.05 -6.21 -0.89
C LEU A 18 -6.32 -6.10 0.62
N ILE A 19 -7.57 -6.23 1.06
CA ILE A 19 -7.92 -6.26 2.48
C ILE A 19 -7.28 -7.50 3.14
N ALA A 20 -7.42 -8.68 2.55
CA ALA A 20 -6.82 -9.91 3.08
C ALA A 20 -5.30 -9.78 3.22
N LEU A 21 -4.63 -9.19 2.24
CA LEU A 21 -3.20 -8.92 2.28
C LEU A 21 -2.80 -7.95 3.41
N SER A 22 -3.71 -7.04 3.80
CA SER A 22 -3.49 -6.06 4.86
C SER A 22 -3.74 -6.61 6.27
N VAL A 23 -4.44 -7.73 6.42
CA VAL A 23 -4.90 -8.23 7.74
C VAL A 23 -3.74 -8.48 8.70
N VAL A 24 -2.73 -9.23 8.26
CA VAL A 24 -1.59 -9.59 9.13
C VAL A 24 -0.81 -8.35 9.59
N PRO A 25 -0.38 -7.43 8.70
CA PRO A 25 0.27 -6.20 9.13
C PRO A 25 -0.62 -5.32 10.03
N ALA A 26 -1.92 -5.24 9.75
CA ALA A 26 -2.85 -4.45 10.55
C ALA A 26 -3.01 -5.02 11.97
N LEU A 27 -3.11 -6.34 12.11
CA LEU A 27 -3.13 -7.00 13.41
C LEU A 27 -1.83 -6.77 14.18
N ALA A 28 -0.67 -6.96 13.53
CA ALA A 28 0.63 -6.70 14.15
C ALA A 28 0.77 -5.23 14.60
N GLY A 29 0.30 -4.28 13.77
CA GLY A 29 0.27 -2.86 14.12
C GLY A 29 -0.66 -2.56 15.30
N THR A 30 -1.83 -3.18 15.35
CA THR A 30 -2.78 -3.04 16.47
C THR A 30 -2.20 -3.59 17.78
N VAL A 31 -1.52 -4.74 17.73
CA VAL A 31 -0.81 -5.29 18.89
C VAL A 31 0.25 -4.30 19.36
N ARG A 32 1.05 -3.73 18.46
CA ARG A 32 2.07 -2.73 18.80
C ARG A 32 1.47 -1.47 19.45
N LEU A 33 0.35 -0.96 18.96
CA LEU A 33 -0.36 0.16 19.58
C LEU A 33 -0.85 -0.18 20.99
N THR A 34 -1.34 -1.40 21.18
CA THR A 34 -1.80 -1.89 22.49
C THR A 34 -0.63 -2.03 23.48
N GLU A 35 0.51 -2.53 23.04
CA GLU A 35 1.73 -2.63 23.86
C GLU A 35 2.19 -1.23 24.32
N LEU A 36 2.23 -0.27 23.41
CA LEU A 36 2.61 1.11 23.75
C LEU A 36 1.63 1.78 24.71
N ALA A 37 0.32 1.51 24.54
CA ALA A 37 -0.71 2.11 25.39
C ALA A 37 -0.75 1.50 26.81
N ARG A 38 -0.42 0.20 26.95
CA ARG A 38 -0.47 -0.54 28.23
C ARG A 38 0.84 -0.58 28.99
N GLY A 39 1.95 -0.14 28.38
CA GLY A 39 3.27 -0.22 29.02
C GLY A 39 3.81 -1.64 29.07
N ALA A 40 3.93 -2.30 27.91
CA ALA A 40 4.52 -3.63 27.83
C ALA A 40 5.99 -3.65 28.28
N VAL A 41 6.49 -4.82 28.66
CA VAL A 41 7.90 -5.01 29.03
C VAL A 41 8.80 -4.58 27.87
N ILE A 42 9.76 -3.70 28.18
CA ILE A 42 10.72 -3.18 27.20
C ILE A 42 11.75 -4.28 26.89
N THR A 43 11.94 -4.57 25.62
CA THR A 43 12.89 -5.54 25.09
C THR A 43 13.72 -4.89 23.99
N ALA A 44 14.87 -5.46 23.63
CA ALA A 44 15.68 -4.98 22.49
C ALA A 44 14.90 -4.86 21.16
N ALA A 45 13.81 -5.61 21.01
CA ALA A 45 12.96 -5.57 19.81
C ALA A 45 12.00 -4.37 19.79
N ASN A 46 11.57 -3.86 20.94
CA ASN A 46 10.56 -2.79 21.04
C ASN A 46 11.06 -1.49 21.66
N GLU A 47 12.23 -1.47 22.27
CA GLU A 47 12.85 -0.32 22.97
C GLU A 47 12.77 0.97 22.19
N ARG A 48 13.12 0.96 20.89
CA ARG A 48 13.07 2.13 20.02
C ARG A 48 11.68 2.77 19.91
N PHE A 49 10.63 1.97 20.03
CA PHE A 49 9.25 2.46 19.96
C PHE A 49 8.80 3.12 21.26
N PHE A 50 9.35 2.68 22.41
CA PHE A 50 9.11 3.31 23.69
C PHE A 50 9.96 4.57 23.86
N ALA A 51 11.21 4.57 23.35
CA ALA A 51 12.09 5.74 23.38
C ALA A 51 11.54 6.92 22.55
N MET A 52 10.91 6.64 21.42
CA MET A 52 10.31 7.67 20.56
C MET A 52 8.98 7.14 19.98
N PRO A 53 7.86 7.19 20.73
CA PRO A 53 6.62 6.56 20.33
C PRO A 53 5.86 7.29 19.20
N LEU A 54 6.04 8.61 19.07
CA LEU A 54 5.24 9.44 18.17
C LEU A 54 5.26 8.98 16.70
N PRO A 55 6.43 8.71 16.06
CA PRO A 55 6.42 8.30 14.65
C PRO A 55 5.72 6.97 14.42
N VAL A 56 5.93 5.95 15.26
CA VAL A 56 5.27 4.65 15.08
C VAL A 56 3.77 4.72 15.36
N VAL A 57 3.33 5.49 16.36
CA VAL A 57 1.91 5.67 16.66
C VAL A 57 1.20 6.36 15.49
N LEU A 58 1.72 7.48 15.00
CA LEU A 58 1.17 8.17 13.82
C LEU A 58 1.18 7.28 12.59
N HIS A 59 2.27 6.52 12.37
CA HIS A 59 2.36 5.57 11.27
C HIS A 59 1.23 4.55 11.32
N LEU A 60 1.08 3.86 12.44
CA LEU A 60 0.10 2.79 12.58
C LEU A 60 -1.34 3.31 12.51
N LEU A 61 -1.65 4.44 13.15
CA LEU A 61 -2.97 5.06 13.09
C LEU A 61 -3.36 5.51 11.67
N THR A 62 -2.39 5.72 10.80
CA THR A 62 -2.65 6.20 9.43
C THR A 62 -2.47 5.12 8.37
N VAL A 63 -1.47 4.22 8.49
CA VAL A 63 -1.26 3.16 7.51
C VAL A 63 -2.34 2.09 7.55
N ILE A 64 -2.90 1.76 8.74
CA ILE A 64 -3.97 0.78 8.87
C ILE A 64 -5.22 1.22 8.10
N PRO A 65 -5.82 2.40 8.33
CA PRO A 65 -6.95 2.83 7.52
C PRO A 65 -6.57 3.07 6.05
N PHE A 66 -5.37 3.54 5.74
CA PHE A 66 -4.91 3.69 4.36
C PHE A 66 -4.91 2.35 3.61
N SER A 67 -4.37 1.29 4.19
CA SER A 67 -4.30 -0.04 3.56
C SER A 67 -5.67 -0.72 3.49
N MET A 68 -6.44 -0.71 4.56
CA MET A 68 -7.71 -1.44 4.63
C MET A 68 -8.86 -0.71 3.88
N LEU A 69 -9.10 0.56 4.19
CA LEU A 69 -10.17 1.32 3.55
C LEU A 69 -9.78 1.82 2.16
N GLY A 70 -8.48 1.99 1.91
CA GLY A 70 -7.95 2.33 0.60
C GLY A 70 -8.26 1.27 -0.47
N ALA A 71 -8.35 0.01 -0.10
CA ALA A 71 -8.76 -1.08 -0.99
C ALA A 71 -10.11 -0.80 -1.67
N LEU A 72 -11.07 -0.22 -0.95
CA LEU A 72 -12.39 0.11 -1.46
C LEU A 72 -12.39 1.19 -2.56
N GLN A 73 -11.32 2.00 -2.62
CA GLN A 73 -11.15 3.01 -3.68
C GLN A 73 -10.92 2.38 -5.07
N PHE A 74 -10.51 1.11 -5.10
CA PHE A 74 -10.24 0.34 -6.31
C PHE A 74 -11.42 -0.53 -6.77
N ALA A 75 -12.58 -0.47 -6.09
CA ALA A 75 -13.81 -1.13 -6.52
C ALA A 75 -14.58 -0.26 -7.53
N PRO A 76 -14.65 -0.60 -8.83
CA PRO A 76 -15.26 0.28 -9.85
C PRO A 76 -16.75 0.52 -9.60
N SER A 77 -17.52 -0.53 -9.37
CA SER A 77 -18.97 -0.44 -9.10
C SER A 77 -19.29 0.32 -7.83
N PHE A 78 -18.49 0.13 -6.78
CA PHE A 78 -18.65 0.85 -5.52
C PHE A 78 -18.35 2.35 -5.71
N ARG A 79 -17.28 2.69 -6.41
CA ARG A 79 -16.89 4.07 -6.73
C ARG A 79 -17.97 4.80 -7.55
N GLU A 80 -18.55 4.13 -8.54
CA GLU A 80 -19.59 4.69 -9.39
C GLU A 80 -20.90 4.94 -8.60
N ARG A 81 -21.28 4.00 -7.74
CA ARG A 81 -22.49 4.09 -6.92
C ARG A 81 -22.34 5.09 -5.78
N HIS A 82 -21.13 5.21 -5.20
CA HIS A 82 -20.85 6.01 -4.01
C HIS A 82 -19.81 7.12 -4.25
N ARG A 83 -20.01 7.94 -5.29
CA ARG A 83 -19.06 8.99 -5.70
C ARG A 83 -18.71 9.98 -4.57
N MET A 84 -19.68 10.32 -3.70
CA MET A 84 -19.46 11.22 -2.58
C MET A 84 -18.54 10.59 -1.53
N TRP A 85 -18.75 9.31 -1.22
CA TRP A 85 -17.90 8.53 -0.32
C TRP A 85 -16.48 8.46 -0.88
N HIS A 86 -16.32 8.07 -2.16
CA HIS A 86 -15.01 8.01 -2.82
C HIS A 86 -14.23 9.33 -2.67
N ARG A 87 -14.89 10.48 -2.87
CA ARG A 87 -14.25 11.79 -2.75
C ARG A 87 -13.90 12.15 -1.31
N ARG A 88 -14.79 11.90 -0.34
CA ARG A 88 -14.58 12.24 1.08
C ARG A 88 -13.55 11.31 1.71
N ALA A 89 -13.75 10.00 1.59
CA ALA A 89 -12.81 9.01 2.09
C ALA A 89 -11.44 9.12 1.39
N GLY A 90 -11.43 9.35 0.06
CA GLY A 90 -10.18 9.53 -0.68
C GLY A 90 -9.33 10.69 -0.18
N ARG A 91 -9.93 11.81 0.26
CA ARG A 91 -9.17 12.93 0.88
C ARG A 91 -8.56 12.55 2.21
N VAL A 92 -9.32 11.88 3.07
CA VAL A 92 -8.84 11.40 4.36
C VAL A 92 -7.73 10.36 4.19
N LEU A 93 -7.95 9.37 3.31
CA LEU A 93 -6.98 8.31 3.04
C LEU A 93 -5.70 8.86 2.38
N MET A 94 -5.80 9.90 1.55
CA MET A 94 -4.62 10.56 0.99
C MET A 94 -3.79 11.25 2.09
N ALA A 95 -4.44 11.92 3.04
CA ALA A 95 -3.76 12.48 4.22
C ALA A 95 -3.13 11.36 5.07
N CYS A 96 -3.86 10.26 5.30
CA CYS A 96 -3.31 9.08 5.97
C CYS A 96 -2.07 8.52 5.24
N GLY A 97 -2.13 8.39 3.92
CA GLY A 97 -0.99 7.92 3.12
C GLY A 97 0.24 8.83 3.23
N LEU A 98 0.03 10.16 3.19
CA LEU A 98 1.12 11.13 3.36
C LEU A 98 1.76 11.02 4.75
N ILE A 99 0.95 10.98 5.81
CA ILE A 99 1.46 10.83 7.17
C ILE A 99 2.18 9.50 7.33
N ALA A 100 1.62 8.41 6.78
CA ALA A 100 2.24 7.08 6.83
C ALA A 100 3.60 7.07 6.12
N ALA A 101 3.73 7.68 4.93
CA ALA A 101 4.98 7.76 4.20
C ALA A 101 6.03 8.61 4.93
N LEU A 102 5.63 9.78 5.44
CA LEU A 102 6.53 10.67 6.19
C LEU A 102 7.01 10.02 7.50
N THR A 103 6.12 9.36 8.23
CA THR A 103 6.49 8.69 9.48
C THR A 103 7.33 7.43 9.25
N ALA A 104 7.11 6.70 8.14
CA ALA A 104 7.99 5.60 7.73
C ALA A 104 9.42 6.09 7.45
N LEU A 105 9.56 7.20 6.72
CA LEU A 105 10.87 7.84 6.48
C LEU A 105 11.47 8.36 7.79
N TRP A 106 10.68 8.98 8.65
CA TRP A 106 11.16 9.43 9.97
C TRP A 106 11.69 8.26 10.80
N MET A 107 10.94 7.15 10.90
CA MET A 107 11.42 5.96 11.62
C MET A 107 12.68 5.37 10.98
N THR A 108 12.78 5.37 9.65
CA THR A 108 13.98 4.88 8.95
C THR A 108 15.22 5.69 9.28
N LEU A 109 15.08 7.02 9.40
CA LEU A 109 16.19 7.95 9.65
C LEU A 109 16.56 8.06 11.13
N ALA A 110 15.57 7.94 12.04
CA ALA A 110 15.75 8.29 13.45
C ALA A 110 15.81 7.08 14.40
N TYR A 111 15.27 5.93 14.02
CA TYR A 111 15.32 4.77 14.91
C TYR A 111 16.63 4.01 14.78
N PRO A 112 17.15 3.44 15.89
CA PRO A 112 18.21 2.44 15.83
C PRO A 112 17.80 1.27 14.96
N TRP A 113 18.73 0.74 14.19
CA TRP A 113 18.46 -0.41 13.35
C TRP A 113 18.15 -1.65 14.20
N PRO A 114 17.05 -2.38 13.85
CA PRO A 114 16.77 -3.65 14.53
C PRO A 114 17.85 -4.68 14.22
N VAL A 115 18.01 -5.63 15.13
CA VAL A 115 18.87 -6.79 14.88
C VAL A 115 18.43 -7.53 13.61
N GLY A 116 19.36 -7.75 12.70
CA GLY A 116 19.12 -8.37 11.40
C GLY A 116 18.67 -7.41 10.29
N ASP A 117 18.64 -6.10 10.54
CA ASP A 117 18.54 -5.09 9.50
C ASP A 117 19.94 -4.59 9.14
N GLY A 118 20.21 -4.38 7.84
CA GLY A 118 21.46 -3.86 7.34
C GLY A 118 21.27 -2.66 6.42
N GLU A 119 22.39 -2.20 5.85
CA GLU A 119 22.41 -1.03 4.97
C GLU A 119 21.51 -1.19 3.72
N ALA A 120 21.50 -2.38 3.13
CA ALA A 120 20.66 -2.66 1.95
C ALA A 120 19.17 -2.42 2.27
N LEU A 121 18.68 -2.95 3.37
CA LEU A 121 17.28 -2.76 3.79
C LEU A 121 16.99 -1.30 4.19
N TYR A 122 17.96 -0.60 4.80
CA TYR A 122 17.85 0.82 5.09
C TYR A 122 17.67 1.63 3.80
N LEU A 123 18.49 1.38 2.77
CA LEU A 123 18.38 2.05 1.47
C LEU A 123 17.07 1.72 0.76
N GLU A 124 16.62 0.48 0.80
CA GLU A 124 15.31 0.08 0.25
C GLU A 124 14.16 0.86 0.90
N ARG A 125 14.15 0.99 2.22
CA ARG A 125 13.15 1.79 2.94
C ARG A 125 13.15 3.26 2.51
N LEU A 126 14.33 3.84 2.32
CA LEU A 126 14.45 5.20 1.82
C LEU A 126 13.92 5.32 0.39
N VAL A 127 14.29 4.41 -0.50
CA VAL A 127 13.85 4.44 -1.91
C VAL A 127 12.35 4.27 -2.00
N PHE A 128 11.79 3.21 -1.42
CA PHE A 128 10.35 2.94 -1.52
C PHE A 128 9.50 3.93 -0.73
N GLY A 129 9.95 4.36 0.45
CA GLY A 129 9.29 5.40 1.23
C GLY A 129 9.23 6.73 0.48
N SER A 130 10.34 7.16 -0.12
CA SER A 130 10.40 8.37 -0.94
C SER A 130 9.56 8.24 -2.22
N ALA A 131 9.58 7.08 -2.87
CA ALA A 131 8.76 6.81 -4.05
C ALA A 131 7.26 6.83 -3.72
N MET A 132 6.84 6.33 -2.55
CA MET A 132 5.47 6.43 -2.07
C MET A 132 5.08 7.89 -1.84
N LEU A 133 5.90 8.66 -1.13
CA LEU A 133 5.67 10.07 -0.87
C LEU A 133 5.55 10.87 -2.17
N LEU A 134 6.50 10.69 -3.10
CA LEU A 134 6.47 11.32 -4.42
C LEU A 134 5.19 10.96 -5.19
N SER A 135 4.80 9.69 -5.19
CA SER A 135 3.58 9.23 -5.87
C SER A 135 2.32 9.90 -5.31
N LEU A 136 2.23 10.09 -3.98
CA LEU A 136 1.13 10.80 -3.33
C LEU A 136 1.12 12.29 -3.69
N VAL A 137 2.27 12.96 -3.69
CA VAL A 137 2.40 14.37 -4.08
C VAL A 137 1.98 14.55 -5.55
N MET A 138 2.45 13.68 -6.44
CA MET A 138 2.07 13.71 -7.85
C MET A 138 0.59 13.41 -8.08
N ALA A 139 -0.02 12.54 -7.23
CA ALA A 139 -1.45 12.30 -7.26
C ALA A 139 -2.25 13.55 -6.86
N ILE A 140 -1.78 14.29 -5.84
CA ILE A 140 -2.39 15.56 -5.41
C ILE A 140 -2.29 16.61 -6.50
N ASP A 141 -1.12 16.79 -7.12
CA ASP A 141 -0.94 17.74 -8.22
C ASP A 141 -1.86 17.39 -9.39
N ALA A 142 -1.92 16.12 -9.78
CA ALA A 142 -2.78 15.66 -10.85
C ALA A 142 -4.28 15.92 -10.58
N ILE A 143 -4.77 15.71 -9.34
CA ILE A 143 -6.17 16.00 -9.02
C ILE A 143 -6.46 17.50 -9.02
N ARG A 144 -5.52 18.33 -8.53
CA ARG A 144 -5.64 19.79 -8.57
C ARG A 144 -5.72 20.30 -9.99
N ARG A 145 -4.97 19.71 -10.91
CA ARG A 145 -5.00 20.03 -12.35
C ARG A 145 -6.13 19.32 -13.10
N ARG A 146 -7.05 18.64 -12.42
CA ARG A 146 -8.17 17.89 -13.02
C ARG A 146 -7.72 16.77 -13.99
N LYS A 147 -6.49 16.28 -13.86
CA LYS A 147 -5.93 15.17 -14.65
C LYS A 147 -6.26 13.83 -13.97
N PHE A 148 -7.54 13.44 -13.99
CA PHE A 148 -8.06 12.30 -13.22
C PHE A 148 -7.38 10.95 -13.56
N ALA A 149 -7.05 10.72 -14.84
CA ALA A 149 -6.34 9.50 -15.24
C ALA A 149 -4.92 9.46 -14.66
N ALA A 150 -4.20 10.58 -14.64
CA ALA A 150 -2.88 10.67 -14.02
C ALA A 150 -2.96 10.49 -12.49
N HIS A 151 -3.96 11.12 -11.84
CA HIS A 151 -4.23 10.90 -10.42
C HIS A 151 -4.41 9.41 -10.11
N GLY A 152 -5.24 8.69 -10.88
CA GLY A 152 -5.45 7.26 -10.68
C GLY A 152 -4.16 6.44 -10.79
N ARG A 153 -3.32 6.72 -11.80
CA ARG A 153 -2.03 6.04 -11.97
C ARG A 153 -1.06 6.28 -10.80
N TRP A 154 -0.98 7.51 -10.31
CA TRP A 154 -0.13 7.84 -9.18
C TRP A 154 -0.65 7.22 -7.86
N MET A 155 -1.98 7.18 -7.66
CA MET A 155 -2.58 6.50 -6.51
C MET A 155 -2.35 4.98 -6.53
N ILE A 156 -2.37 4.34 -7.70
CA ILE A 156 -2.03 2.91 -7.85
C ILE A 156 -0.59 2.67 -7.38
N ARG A 157 0.39 3.50 -7.81
CA ARG A 157 1.79 3.39 -7.38
C ARG A 157 1.96 3.56 -5.88
N ALA A 158 1.40 4.63 -5.34
CA ALA A 158 1.48 4.93 -3.90
C ALA A 158 0.87 3.81 -3.05
N TYR A 159 -0.30 3.32 -3.45
CA TYR A 159 -0.99 2.27 -2.73
C TYR A 159 -0.24 0.93 -2.83
N ALA A 160 0.28 0.58 -3.99
CA ALA A 160 1.07 -0.64 -4.19
C ALA A 160 2.32 -0.67 -3.29
N ILE A 161 3.04 0.45 -3.16
CA ILE A 161 4.18 0.55 -2.25
C ILE A 161 3.70 0.41 -0.80
N GLY A 162 2.62 1.09 -0.41
CA GLY A 162 2.05 1.01 0.94
C GLY A 162 1.58 -0.40 1.31
N MET A 163 1.20 -1.23 0.31
CA MET A 163 0.85 -2.65 0.49
C MET A 163 2.07 -3.57 0.65
N GLY A 164 3.28 -3.03 0.58
CA GLY A 164 4.53 -3.80 0.71
C GLY A 164 4.55 -4.72 1.91
N ALA A 165 4.17 -4.22 3.10
CA ALA A 165 4.15 -5.02 4.34
C ALA A 165 3.30 -6.30 4.23
N GLY A 166 2.17 -6.26 3.52
CA GLY A 166 1.34 -7.44 3.28
C GLY A 166 2.04 -8.47 2.38
N THR A 167 2.63 -8.02 1.28
CA THR A 167 3.36 -8.90 0.36
C THR A 167 4.64 -9.44 1.02
N GLN A 168 5.28 -8.65 1.88
CA GLN A 168 6.44 -9.09 2.67
C GLN A 168 6.12 -10.25 3.61
N VAL A 169 4.90 -10.35 4.14
CA VAL A 169 4.47 -11.56 4.87
C VAL A 169 4.54 -12.78 3.97
N LEU A 170 4.07 -12.66 2.73
CA LEU A 170 4.08 -13.77 1.77
C LEU A 170 5.49 -14.16 1.31
N THR A 171 6.41 -13.21 1.18
CA THR A 171 7.81 -13.50 0.81
C THR A 171 8.59 -14.13 1.96
N HIS A 172 8.33 -13.70 3.21
CA HIS A 172 9.02 -14.22 4.38
C HIS A 172 8.50 -15.59 4.84
N LEU A 173 7.19 -15.84 4.76
CA LEU A 173 6.58 -17.04 5.32
C LEU A 173 7.18 -18.34 4.76
N PRO A 174 7.35 -18.54 3.44
CA PRO A 174 7.99 -19.75 2.91
C PRO A 174 9.44 -19.89 3.38
N TYR A 175 10.20 -18.79 3.43
CA TYR A 175 11.57 -18.81 3.90
C TYR A 175 11.66 -19.23 5.37
N TYR A 176 10.80 -18.69 6.23
CA TYR A 176 10.73 -19.05 7.64
C TYR A 176 10.40 -20.54 7.85
N LEU A 177 9.50 -21.09 7.05
CA LEU A 177 9.07 -22.49 7.18
C LEU A 177 10.12 -23.47 6.66
N LEU A 178 10.90 -23.11 5.64
CA LEU A 178 11.82 -24.03 4.96
C LEU A 178 13.28 -23.86 5.42
N VAL A 179 13.68 -22.65 5.78
CA VAL A 179 15.08 -22.31 6.09
C VAL A 179 15.26 -21.84 7.53
N GLY A 180 14.26 -21.16 8.09
CA GLY A 180 14.33 -20.57 9.43
C GLY A 180 14.44 -19.05 9.41
N ARG A 181 15.10 -18.46 10.42
CA ARG A 181 15.23 -16.99 10.48
C ARG A 181 16.16 -16.48 9.36
N PRO A 182 15.73 -15.48 8.58
CA PRO A 182 16.60 -14.91 7.56
C PRO A 182 17.76 -14.14 8.21
N ASP A 183 18.94 -14.25 7.63
CA ASP A 183 20.07 -13.37 7.89
C ASP A 183 19.82 -11.97 7.29
N GLU A 184 20.75 -11.06 7.47
CA GLU A 184 20.65 -9.66 7.02
C GLU A 184 20.40 -9.56 5.50
N SER A 185 21.17 -10.30 4.70
CA SER A 185 21.06 -10.29 3.24
C SER A 185 19.76 -10.90 2.75
N SER A 186 19.40 -12.08 3.27
CA SER A 186 18.13 -12.72 2.93
C SER A 186 16.94 -11.86 3.33
N ARG A 187 17.02 -11.19 4.47
CA ARG A 187 15.97 -10.27 4.94
C ARG A 187 15.80 -9.07 4.00
N ALA A 188 16.88 -8.45 3.56
CA ALA A 188 16.81 -7.37 2.57
C ALA A 188 16.15 -7.87 1.28
N VAL A 189 16.63 -8.99 0.72
CA VAL A 189 16.03 -9.56 -0.51
C VAL A 189 14.54 -9.85 -0.36
N LEU A 190 14.11 -10.45 0.75
CA LEU A 190 12.70 -10.77 0.99
C LEU A 190 11.82 -9.53 1.18
N MET A 191 12.35 -8.50 1.84
CA MET A 191 11.67 -7.21 2.01
C MET A 191 11.57 -6.48 0.68
N GLY A 192 12.67 -6.36 -0.06
CA GLY A 192 12.75 -5.74 -1.37
C GLY A 192 11.84 -6.42 -2.39
N ALA A 193 11.83 -7.75 -2.41
CA ALA A 193 10.93 -8.54 -3.27
C ALA A 193 9.46 -8.15 -3.07
N GLY A 194 9.00 -7.94 -1.84
CA GLY A 194 7.64 -7.51 -1.56
C GLY A 194 7.28 -6.19 -2.24
N TRP A 195 8.16 -5.20 -2.20
CA TRP A 195 7.94 -3.92 -2.88
C TRP A 195 8.06 -4.01 -4.39
N VAL A 196 9.07 -4.75 -4.91
CA VAL A 196 9.29 -4.92 -6.36
C VAL A 196 8.11 -5.64 -7.00
N ILE A 197 7.58 -6.70 -6.39
CA ILE A 197 6.39 -7.41 -6.86
C ILE A 197 5.21 -6.43 -6.97
N ASN A 198 4.95 -5.67 -5.92
CA ASN A 198 3.84 -4.72 -5.91
C ASN A 198 4.01 -3.60 -6.94
N ALA A 199 5.21 -3.05 -7.08
CA ALA A 199 5.52 -2.05 -8.09
C ALA A 199 5.34 -2.61 -9.51
N GLY A 200 5.81 -3.84 -9.76
CA GLY A 200 5.62 -4.53 -11.04
C GLY A 200 4.15 -4.75 -11.38
N VAL A 201 3.35 -5.21 -10.42
CA VAL A 201 1.89 -5.37 -10.59
C VAL A 201 1.22 -4.01 -10.86
N ALA A 202 1.61 -2.96 -10.13
CA ALA A 202 1.08 -1.62 -10.36
C ALA A 202 1.35 -1.12 -11.78
N GLU A 203 2.59 -1.21 -12.26
CA GLU A 203 2.95 -0.80 -13.61
C GLU A 203 2.26 -1.64 -14.69
N TRP A 204 2.11 -2.92 -14.46
CA TRP A 204 1.37 -3.81 -15.36
C TRP A 204 -0.11 -3.40 -15.48
N ILE A 205 -0.78 -3.10 -14.36
CA ILE A 205 -2.15 -2.61 -14.34
C ILE A 205 -2.27 -1.27 -15.07
N ILE A 206 -1.34 -0.34 -14.81
CA ILE A 206 -1.32 1.00 -15.42
C ILE A 206 -1.17 0.89 -16.94
N ARG A 207 -0.25 0.08 -17.43
CA ARG A 207 -0.01 -0.12 -18.87
C ARG A 207 -1.23 -0.73 -19.57
N ARG A 208 -1.85 -1.75 -18.98
CA ARG A 208 -3.06 -2.38 -19.54
C ARG A 208 -4.25 -1.42 -19.61
N SER A 209 -4.41 -0.53 -18.62
CA SER A 209 -5.48 0.47 -18.64
C SER A 209 -5.23 1.64 -19.58
N SER A 210 -4.01 1.81 -20.07
CA SER A 210 -3.63 2.88 -20.99
C SER A 210 -3.69 2.48 -22.47
N THR A 211 -3.84 1.17 -22.78
CA THR A 211 -3.97 0.68 -24.16
C THR A 211 -5.39 0.99 -24.68
N PRO A 212 -5.56 1.80 -25.74
CA PRO A 212 -6.86 2.03 -26.34
C PRO A 212 -7.45 0.69 -26.80
N ARG A 213 -8.67 0.39 -26.41
CA ARG A 213 -9.41 -0.72 -27.01
C ARG A 213 -9.54 -0.40 -28.50
N ALA A 214 -8.82 -1.14 -29.36
CA ALA A 214 -8.98 -1.01 -30.80
C ALA A 214 -10.47 -1.11 -31.12
N MET A 215 -11.06 -0.02 -31.65
CA MET A 215 -12.40 -0.07 -32.20
C MET A 215 -12.33 -0.97 -33.42
N VAL A 216 -12.84 -2.19 -33.29
CA VAL A 216 -13.11 -3.06 -34.43
C VAL A 216 -14.30 -2.40 -35.14
N PHE A 217 -14.00 -1.60 -36.16
CA PHE A 217 -15.04 -1.15 -37.09
C PHE A 217 -15.50 -2.37 -37.87
N PRO A 218 -16.82 -2.69 -37.89
CA PRO A 218 -17.32 -3.72 -38.77
C PRO A 218 -17.03 -3.28 -40.23
N THR A 219 -16.34 -4.11 -40.97
CA THR A 219 -16.17 -3.97 -42.42
C THR A 219 -17.57 -3.87 -43.07
N PRO A 220 -17.85 -2.86 -43.90
CA PRO A 220 -19.11 -2.82 -44.63
C PRO A 220 -19.20 -4.04 -45.53
N ALA A 221 -20.33 -4.76 -45.41
CA ALA A 221 -20.62 -5.88 -46.31
C ALA A 221 -20.69 -5.34 -47.74
N SER A 222 -19.84 -5.86 -48.62
CA SER A 222 -19.88 -5.60 -50.03
C SER A 222 -21.17 -6.22 -50.59
N SER A 223 -22.07 -5.37 -51.02
CA SER A 223 -23.25 -5.72 -51.82
C SER A 223 -22.86 -6.08 -53.25
#